data_e23b0eb5986d18af5a0aa5b9fcfdd3f6
#
_entry.id   e23b0eb5986d18af5a0aa5b9fcfdd3f6
#
_cell.length_a   1.000
_cell.length_b   1.000
_cell.length_c   1.000
_cell.angle_alpha   90.00
_cell.angle_beta   90.00
_cell.angle_gamma   90.00
#
_symmetry.space_group_name_H-M   'P 1'
#
loop_
_entity.id
_entity.type
_entity.pdbx_description
1 polymer ?
#
loop_
_entity_poly.entity_id
_entity_poly.type
_entity_poly.pdbx_seq_one_letter_code
_entity_poly.pdbx_strand_id
1 'polypeptide(L)'
;MKENYHKWHSLKLNREFEMLTFGYSGLPVIVFPTSGGKYYEAKDRGLVNAVADFIDAGALMIFCPDSVNNESWYNYSVHPSERVERHIQYENAILDEVIEFAKHETGFKKVAVSGCSFGGYHAANIAFKHPDKINFLFTLSGAFDIKRFIFGHYDDDCYFNNPPDYMPNLNDDWY
;
A
#
# COMPACT_ATOMS: atom_id res chain seq x y z
N MET A 1 11.29 -20.98 -2.04
CA MET A 1 10.73 -19.66 -2.37
C MET A 1 11.83 -18.70 -2.78
N LYS A 2 11.69 -18.04 -3.94
CA LYS A 2 12.67 -17.05 -4.44
C LYS A 2 12.40 -15.71 -3.75
N GLU A 3 13.41 -15.09 -3.16
CA GLU A 3 13.38 -13.77 -2.56
C GLU A 3 14.28 -12.83 -3.36
N ASN A 4 13.79 -11.61 -3.70
CA ASN A 4 14.60 -10.58 -4.32
C ASN A 4 14.44 -9.27 -3.56
N TYR A 5 15.51 -8.51 -3.43
CA TYR A 5 15.53 -7.16 -2.91
C TYR A 5 15.65 -6.16 -4.05
N HIS A 6 14.82 -5.12 -3.99
CA HIS A 6 14.79 -4.04 -4.96
C HIS A 6 15.04 -2.72 -4.26
N LYS A 7 15.83 -1.88 -4.90
CA LYS A 7 16.10 -0.52 -4.45
C LYS A 7 16.24 0.41 -5.66
N TRP A 8 15.52 1.53 -5.64
CA TRP A 8 15.58 2.53 -6.71
C TRP A 8 15.33 3.93 -6.15
N HIS A 9 15.71 4.95 -6.92
CA HIS A 9 15.31 6.31 -6.62
C HIS A 9 13.89 6.56 -7.11
N SER A 10 12.94 6.69 -6.17
CA SER A 10 11.55 7.00 -6.50
C SER A 10 11.43 8.47 -6.91
N LEU A 11 10.96 8.71 -8.13
CA LEU A 11 10.71 10.07 -8.61
C LEU A 11 9.52 10.74 -7.91
N LYS A 12 8.52 9.94 -7.48
CA LYS A 12 7.35 10.44 -6.76
C LYS A 12 7.69 10.87 -5.33
N LEU A 13 8.60 10.16 -4.70
CA LEU A 13 9.01 10.41 -3.31
C LEU A 13 10.28 11.27 -3.21
N ASN A 14 11.01 11.45 -4.32
CA ASN A 14 12.31 12.10 -4.38
C ASN A 14 13.29 11.54 -3.34
N ARG A 15 13.34 10.21 -3.22
CA ARG A 15 14.26 9.49 -2.32
C ARG A 15 14.45 8.06 -2.78
N GLU A 16 15.44 7.38 -2.17
CA GLU A 16 15.59 5.94 -2.30
C GLU A 16 14.37 5.23 -1.71
N PHE A 17 13.85 4.25 -2.46
CA PHE A 17 12.72 3.42 -2.07
C PHE A 17 13.11 1.95 -2.18
N GLU A 18 12.57 1.12 -1.28
CA GLU A 18 12.98 -0.26 -1.12
C GLU A 18 11.77 -1.19 -1.15
N MET A 19 11.96 -2.41 -1.63
CA MET A 19 10.92 -3.43 -1.70
C MET A 19 11.53 -4.83 -1.66
N LEU A 20 10.89 -5.77 -0.98
CA LEU A 20 11.12 -7.20 -1.15
C LEU A 20 10.05 -7.81 -2.04
N THR A 21 10.45 -8.80 -2.85
CA THR A 21 9.50 -9.65 -3.58
C THR A 21 9.76 -11.11 -3.28
N PHE A 22 8.68 -11.91 -3.25
CA PHE A 22 8.73 -13.35 -2.97
C PHE A 22 7.92 -14.09 -4.02
N GLY A 23 8.55 -15.10 -4.64
CA GLY A 23 7.96 -15.89 -5.71
C GLY A 23 8.59 -15.61 -7.08
N TYR A 24 7.96 -16.15 -8.12
CA TYR A 24 8.42 -16.04 -9.50
C TYR A 24 7.28 -15.94 -10.52
N SER A 25 6.04 -16.14 -10.09
CA SER A 25 4.83 -16.05 -10.90
C SER A 25 3.57 -16.04 -10.01
N GLY A 26 2.40 -15.88 -10.61
CA GLY A 26 1.11 -15.94 -9.94
C GLY A 26 0.49 -14.57 -9.73
N LEU A 27 -0.65 -14.55 -9.04
CA LEU A 27 -1.37 -13.31 -8.72
C LEU A 27 -0.47 -12.36 -7.91
N PRO A 28 -0.20 -11.14 -8.38
CA PRO A 28 0.57 -10.17 -7.63
C PRO A 28 -0.22 -9.65 -6.44
N VAL A 29 0.37 -9.77 -5.25
CA VAL A 29 -0.21 -9.29 -3.99
C VAL A 29 0.74 -8.27 -3.37
N ILE A 30 0.31 -7.01 -3.27
CA ILE A 30 1.07 -5.97 -2.59
C ILE A 30 0.69 -5.98 -1.12
N VAL A 31 1.67 -6.13 -0.23
CA VAL A 31 1.48 -6.21 1.22
C VAL A 31 2.09 -4.98 1.87
N PHE A 32 1.20 -4.09 2.34
CA PHE A 32 1.61 -2.86 3.01
C PHE A 32 2.04 -3.14 4.46
N PRO A 33 3.15 -2.53 4.92
CA PRO A 33 3.60 -2.67 6.30
C PRO A 33 2.69 -1.91 7.29
N THR A 34 2.78 -2.24 8.57
CA THR A 34 2.06 -1.55 9.65
C THR A 34 2.65 -0.16 9.93
N SER A 35 2.14 0.54 10.95
CA SER A 35 2.46 1.95 11.27
C SER A 35 3.93 2.30 11.35
N GLY A 36 4.79 1.48 11.85
CA GLY A 36 6.24 1.70 11.93
C GLY A 36 7.02 0.70 11.10
N GLY A 37 6.31 -0.11 10.32
CA GLY A 37 6.87 -1.22 9.56
C GLY A 37 7.67 -0.76 8.34
N LYS A 38 8.50 -1.68 7.86
CA LYS A 38 9.34 -1.54 6.69
C LYS A 38 9.05 -2.68 5.70
N TYR A 39 9.60 -2.58 4.51
CA TYR A 39 9.46 -3.57 3.45
C TYR A 39 9.73 -5.03 3.86
N TYR A 40 10.48 -5.28 4.92
CA TYR A 40 10.81 -6.61 5.42
C TYR A 40 9.83 -7.13 6.50
N GLU A 41 8.91 -6.28 7.00
CA GLU A 41 8.05 -6.64 8.13
C GLU A 41 7.19 -7.89 7.88
N ALA A 42 6.59 -8.00 6.69
CA ALA A 42 5.74 -9.15 6.34
C ALA A 42 6.50 -10.48 6.41
N LYS A 43 7.80 -10.48 6.04
CA LYS A 43 8.70 -11.62 6.20
C LYS A 43 8.99 -11.89 7.67
N ASP A 44 9.44 -10.89 8.41
CA ASP A 44 9.88 -11.02 9.81
C ASP A 44 8.74 -11.47 10.74
N ARG A 45 7.51 -11.06 10.43
CA ARG A 45 6.31 -11.48 11.17
C ARG A 45 5.69 -12.78 10.68
N GLY A 46 6.32 -13.47 9.74
CA GLY A 46 5.91 -14.80 9.27
C GLY A 46 4.74 -14.83 8.29
N LEU A 47 4.23 -13.68 7.83
CA LEU A 47 3.13 -13.64 6.86
C LEU A 47 3.54 -14.30 5.55
N VAL A 48 4.74 -13.99 5.04
CA VAL A 48 5.27 -14.59 3.82
C VAL A 48 5.40 -16.10 3.97
N ASN A 49 5.89 -16.56 5.14
CA ASN A 49 6.02 -17.98 5.42
C ASN A 49 4.65 -18.69 5.54
N ALA A 50 3.64 -18.03 6.05
CA ALA A 50 2.29 -18.59 6.17
C ALA A 50 1.63 -18.88 4.81
N VAL A 51 2.06 -18.23 3.75
CA VAL A 51 1.57 -18.43 2.37
C VAL A 51 2.63 -19.06 1.44
N ALA A 52 3.69 -19.61 2.01
CA ALA A 52 4.84 -20.14 1.26
C ALA A 52 4.44 -21.19 0.23
N ASP A 53 3.53 -22.10 0.57
CA ASP A 53 3.06 -23.17 -0.34
C ASP A 53 2.42 -22.59 -1.62
N PHE A 54 1.67 -21.49 -1.50
CA PHE A 54 1.06 -20.81 -2.65
C PHE A 54 2.11 -20.08 -3.49
N ILE A 55 3.12 -19.50 -2.84
CA ILE A 55 4.23 -18.83 -3.52
C ILE A 55 5.08 -19.85 -4.28
N ASP A 56 5.43 -20.98 -3.64
CA ASP A 56 6.24 -22.04 -4.24
C ASP A 56 5.50 -22.78 -5.37
N ALA A 57 4.18 -22.85 -5.29
CA ALA A 57 3.33 -23.35 -6.36
C ALA A 57 3.17 -22.35 -7.53
N GLY A 58 3.69 -21.13 -7.43
CA GLY A 58 3.53 -20.10 -8.45
C GLY A 58 2.10 -19.52 -8.55
N ALA A 59 1.29 -19.71 -7.50
CA ALA A 59 -0.08 -19.16 -7.44
C ALA A 59 -0.10 -17.69 -7.00
N LEU A 60 0.86 -17.29 -6.15
CA LEU A 60 1.01 -15.93 -5.66
C LEU A 60 2.45 -15.43 -5.85
N MET A 61 2.58 -14.14 -6.14
CA MET A 61 3.83 -13.40 -6.03
C MET A 61 3.62 -12.21 -5.10
N ILE A 62 4.40 -12.13 -4.02
CA ILE A 62 4.23 -11.12 -2.98
C ILE A 62 5.20 -9.96 -3.22
N PHE A 63 4.71 -8.73 -3.07
CA PHE A 63 5.45 -7.48 -3.18
C PHE A 63 5.29 -6.71 -1.89
N CYS A 64 6.38 -6.47 -1.17
CA CYS A 64 6.40 -5.79 0.12
C CYS A 64 7.14 -4.45 -0.01
N PRO A 65 6.47 -3.36 -0.41
CA PRO A 65 7.08 -2.04 -0.50
C PRO A 65 7.38 -1.47 0.89
N ASP A 66 8.35 -0.56 0.95
CA ASP A 66 8.59 0.27 2.14
C ASP A 66 7.42 1.23 2.39
N SER A 67 7.43 1.94 3.49
CA SER A 67 6.44 2.96 3.83
C SER A 67 7.08 4.33 4.07
N VAL A 68 6.24 5.37 3.98
CA VAL A 68 6.60 6.75 4.34
C VAL A 68 5.79 7.23 5.56
N ASN A 69 5.27 6.33 6.37
CA ASN A 69 4.38 6.68 7.48
C ASN A 69 5.01 7.70 8.43
N ASN A 70 6.31 7.58 8.72
CA ASN A 70 7.06 8.51 9.57
C ASN A 70 7.36 9.87 8.89
N GLU A 71 7.19 9.96 7.58
CA GLU A 71 7.33 11.20 6.80
C GLU A 71 5.97 11.84 6.51
N SER A 72 4.88 11.07 6.63
CA SER A 72 3.50 11.46 6.38
C SER A 72 2.67 11.51 7.68
N TRP A 73 1.71 10.63 7.85
CA TRP A 73 0.72 10.64 8.94
C TRP A 73 1.33 10.72 10.35
N TYR A 74 2.49 10.11 10.59
CA TYR A 74 3.19 10.11 11.88
C TYR A 74 4.24 11.23 12.01
N ASN A 75 4.38 12.11 11.02
CA ASN A 75 5.27 13.27 11.13
C ASN A 75 4.60 14.42 11.86
N TYR A 76 4.63 14.39 13.18
CA TYR A 76 4.02 15.44 13.99
C TYR A 76 4.81 16.75 14.04
N SER A 77 5.95 16.83 13.37
CA SER A 77 6.78 18.06 13.29
C SER A 77 6.34 19.01 12.16
N VAL A 78 5.47 18.54 11.25
CA VAL A 78 4.96 19.34 10.12
C VAL A 78 3.46 19.56 10.21
N HIS A 79 2.95 20.54 9.44
CA HIS A 79 1.52 20.80 9.37
C HIS A 79 0.74 19.59 8.80
N PRO A 80 -0.52 19.35 9.21
CA PRO A 80 -1.31 18.22 8.67
C PRO A 80 -1.46 18.21 7.14
N SER A 81 -1.53 19.37 6.47
CA SER A 81 -1.55 19.43 5.00
C SER A 81 -0.29 18.82 4.35
N GLU A 82 0.88 19.02 4.96
CA GLU A 82 2.12 18.42 4.46
C GLU A 82 2.15 16.91 4.67
N ARG A 83 1.49 16.41 5.74
CA ARG A 83 1.36 14.96 5.99
C ARG A 83 0.50 14.28 4.94
N VAL A 84 -0.65 14.88 4.60
CA VAL A 84 -1.53 14.32 3.56
C VAL A 84 -0.91 14.43 2.18
N GLU A 85 -0.23 15.54 1.87
CA GLU A 85 0.53 15.68 0.62
C GLU A 85 1.60 14.58 0.49
N ARG A 86 2.36 14.31 1.56
CA ARG A 86 3.37 13.25 1.56
C ARG A 86 2.74 11.86 1.41
N HIS A 87 1.56 11.64 1.98
CA HIS A 87 0.80 10.41 1.76
C HIS A 87 0.36 10.26 0.30
N ILE A 88 -0.11 11.33 -0.34
CA ILE A 88 -0.50 11.32 -1.76
C ILE A 88 0.71 11.00 -2.66
N GLN A 89 1.88 11.56 -2.36
CA GLN A 89 3.12 11.20 -3.06
C GLN A 89 3.45 9.71 -2.92
N TYR A 90 3.23 9.13 -1.73
CA TYR A 90 3.40 7.69 -1.50
C TYR A 90 2.40 6.86 -2.31
N GLU A 91 1.12 7.23 -2.30
CA GLU A 91 0.10 6.56 -3.10
C GLU A 91 0.48 6.57 -4.59
N ASN A 92 0.92 7.71 -5.12
CA ASN A 92 1.39 7.82 -6.50
C ASN A 92 2.63 6.94 -6.77
N ALA A 93 3.56 6.80 -5.81
CA ALA A 93 4.69 5.89 -5.95
C ALA A 93 4.23 4.42 -5.99
N ILE A 94 3.27 4.04 -5.16
CA ILE A 94 2.68 2.69 -5.21
C ILE A 94 1.99 2.44 -6.55
N LEU A 95 1.19 3.39 -7.04
CA LEU A 95 0.44 3.25 -8.30
C LEU A 95 1.36 3.14 -9.53
N ASP A 96 2.32 4.05 -9.64
CA ASP A 96 3.08 4.23 -10.87
C ASP A 96 4.39 3.43 -10.88
N GLU A 97 4.95 3.11 -9.71
CA GLU A 97 6.23 2.42 -9.62
C GLU A 97 6.04 0.95 -9.16
N VAL A 98 5.32 0.71 -8.06
CA VAL A 98 5.17 -0.64 -7.50
C VAL A 98 4.14 -1.49 -8.26
N ILE A 99 2.93 -0.95 -8.49
CA ILE A 99 1.87 -1.69 -9.19
C ILE A 99 2.26 -1.96 -10.65
N GLU A 100 2.81 -0.97 -11.34
CA GLU A 100 3.23 -1.17 -12.74
C GLU A 100 4.40 -2.17 -12.82
N PHE A 101 5.34 -2.15 -11.87
CA PHE A 101 6.39 -3.18 -11.77
C PHE A 101 5.77 -4.57 -11.52
N ALA A 102 4.84 -4.71 -10.57
CA ALA A 102 4.19 -5.98 -10.27
C ALA A 102 3.42 -6.54 -11.48
N LYS A 103 2.72 -5.68 -12.22
CA LYS A 103 2.02 -6.05 -13.47
C LYS A 103 3.01 -6.51 -14.55
N HIS A 104 4.14 -5.82 -14.69
CA HIS A 104 5.19 -6.20 -15.65
C HIS A 104 5.79 -7.56 -15.32
N GLU A 105 6.15 -7.80 -14.06
CA GLU A 105 6.78 -9.06 -13.61
C GLU A 105 5.85 -10.26 -13.73
N THR A 106 4.54 -10.06 -13.55
CA THR A 106 3.58 -11.17 -13.49
C THR A 106 2.71 -11.32 -14.73
N GLY A 107 2.60 -10.28 -15.57
CA GLY A 107 1.71 -10.26 -16.73
C GLY A 107 0.22 -10.01 -16.38
N PHE A 108 -0.11 -9.84 -15.11
CA PHE A 108 -1.49 -9.53 -14.69
C PHE A 108 -1.85 -8.07 -14.97
N LYS A 109 -3.13 -7.81 -15.27
CA LYS A 109 -3.64 -6.45 -15.53
C LYS A 109 -3.95 -5.69 -14.25
N LYS A 110 -4.32 -6.41 -13.19
CA LYS A 110 -4.66 -5.86 -11.86
C LYS A 110 -3.92 -6.64 -10.78
N VAL A 111 -3.79 -6.03 -9.63
CA VAL A 111 -3.13 -6.62 -8.46
C VAL A 111 -4.11 -6.83 -7.31
N ALA A 112 -3.76 -7.70 -6.38
CA ALA A 112 -4.37 -7.75 -5.05
C ALA A 112 -3.58 -6.86 -4.10
N VAL A 113 -4.25 -6.30 -3.10
CA VAL A 113 -3.61 -5.51 -2.03
C VAL A 113 -4.00 -6.04 -0.66
N SER A 114 -3.06 -6.00 0.27
CA SER A 114 -3.27 -6.48 1.63
C SER A 114 -2.48 -5.65 2.63
N GLY A 115 -2.91 -5.66 3.88
CA GLY A 115 -2.18 -5.06 4.98
C GLY A 115 -2.86 -5.25 6.33
N CYS A 116 -2.06 -5.15 7.39
CA CYS A 116 -2.52 -5.19 8.76
C CYS A 116 -2.47 -3.79 9.39
N SER A 117 -3.43 -3.48 10.27
CA SER A 117 -3.46 -2.20 10.98
C SER A 117 -3.41 -1.00 10.02
N PHE A 118 -2.39 -0.15 10.09
CA PHE A 118 -2.22 0.97 9.17
C PHE A 118 -1.88 0.54 7.74
N GLY A 119 -1.28 -0.63 7.55
CA GLY A 119 -1.16 -1.25 6.23
C GLY A 119 -2.51 -1.61 5.62
N GLY A 120 -3.50 -1.99 6.45
CA GLY A 120 -4.88 -2.18 6.04
C GLY A 120 -5.54 -0.88 5.57
N TYR A 121 -5.22 0.25 6.19
CA TYR A 121 -5.64 1.57 5.70
C TYR A 121 -5.09 1.85 4.30
N HIS A 122 -3.78 1.69 4.09
CA HIS A 122 -3.17 1.91 2.77
C HIS A 122 -3.80 1.01 1.70
N ALA A 123 -3.97 -0.29 2.02
CA ALA A 123 -4.58 -1.24 1.10
C ALA A 123 -6.03 -0.86 0.75
N ALA A 124 -6.85 -0.47 1.72
CA ALA A 124 -8.23 -0.08 1.50
C ALA A 124 -8.34 1.23 0.72
N ASN A 125 -7.58 2.26 1.14
CA ASN A 125 -7.62 3.57 0.50
C ASN A 125 -7.28 3.47 -0.98
N ILE A 126 -6.21 2.74 -1.33
CA ILE A 126 -5.81 2.59 -2.73
C ILE A 126 -6.79 1.72 -3.53
N ALA A 127 -7.36 0.66 -2.91
CA ALA A 127 -8.32 -0.21 -3.58
C ALA A 127 -9.62 0.51 -3.93
N PHE A 128 -10.13 1.30 -3.01
CA PHE A 128 -11.37 2.06 -3.22
C PHE A 128 -11.22 3.21 -4.22
N LYS A 129 -10.06 3.83 -4.26
CA LYS A 129 -9.78 4.92 -5.21
C LYS A 129 -9.41 4.44 -6.62
N HIS A 130 -8.88 3.21 -6.75
CA HIS A 130 -8.35 2.68 -8.01
C HIS A 130 -8.86 1.27 -8.34
N PRO A 131 -10.18 1.08 -8.46
CA PRO A 131 -10.78 -0.23 -8.79
C PRO A 131 -10.41 -0.71 -10.20
N ASP A 132 -9.92 0.18 -11.05
CA ASP A 132 -9.35 -0.15 -12.37
C ASP A 132 -8.01 -0.89 -12.28
N LYS A 133 -7.24 -0.70 -11.19
CA LYS A 133 -5.92 -1.31 -10.93
C LYS A 133 -5.95 -2.47 -9.92
N ILE A 134 -6.93 -2.47 -9.03
CA ILE A 134 -7.04 -3.43 -7.92
C ILE A 134 -8.23 -4.37 -8.15
N ASN A 135 -8.04 -5.67 -7.96
CA ASN A 135 -9.10 -6.67 -8.07
C ASN A 135 -9.45 -7.39 -6.77
N PHE A 136 -8.55 -7.38 -5.77
CA PHE A 136 -8.82 -7.98 -4.46
C PHE A 136 -8.21 -7.12 -3.34
N LEU A 137 -8.98 -7.00 -2.26
CA LEU A 137 -8.58 -6.30 -1.05
C LEU A 137 -8.69 -7.24 0.15
N PHE A 138 -7.60 -7.39 0.92
CA PHE A 138 -7.57 -8.13 2.17
C PHE A 138 -7.01 -7.25 3.29
N THR A 139 -7.83 -6.94 4.29
CA THR A 139 -7.38 -6.14 5.43
C THR A 139 -7.51 -6.92 6.73
N LEU A 140 -6.51 -6.78 7.59
CA LEU A 140 -6.46 -7.39 8.91
C LEU A 140 -6.43 -6.26 9.95
N SER A 141 -7.54 -6.06 10.68
CA SER A 141 -7.64 -5.01 11.72
C SER A 141 -7.25 -3.61 11.22
N GLY A 142 -7.78 -3.19 10.07
CA GLY A 142 -7.43 -1.94 9.41
C GLY A 142 -7.81 -0.70 10.24
N ALA A 143 -6.93 0.29 10.26
CA ALA A 143 -7.15 1.58 10.93
C ALA A 143 -7.60 2.63 9.90
N PHE A 144 -8.87 2.59 9.48
CA PHE A 144 -9.36 3.30 8.31
C PHE A 144 -9.61 4.80 8.51
N ASP A 145 -9.75 5.29 9.75
CA ASP A 145 -9.98 6.71 10.04
C ASP A 145 -8.67 7.43 10.37
N ILE A 146 -8.32 8.43 9.55
CA ILE A 146 -7.09 9.22 9.70
C ILE A 146 -7.28 10.53 10.48
N LYS A 147 -8.50 10.83 10.95
CA LYS A 147 -8.82 12.12 11.60
C LYS A 147 -7.93 12.44 12.80
N ARG A 148 -7.46 11.41 13.52
CA ARG A 148 -6.52 11.58 14.64
C ARG A 148 -5.16 12.17 14.26
N PHE A 149 -4.77 12.08 12.97
CA PHE A 149 -3.47 12.55 12.49
C PHE A 149 -3.52 14.00 11.97
N ILE A 150 -4.70 14.57 11.78
CA ILE A 150 -4.87 15.88 11.13
C ILE A 150 -5.24 17.00 12.10
N PHE A 151 -5.47 16.70 13.40
CA PHE A 151 -5.67 17.69 14.47
C PHE A 151 -6.68 18.80 14.15
N GLY A 152 -7.78 18.45 13.48
CA GLY A 152 -8.83 19.39 13.09
C GLY A 152 -8.61 20.13 11.77
N HIS A 153 -7.45 20.00 11.13
CA HIS A 153 -7.28 20.39 9.73
C HIS A 153 -8.06 19.41 8.84
N TYR A 154 -8.84 19.94 7.90
CA TYR A 154 -9.65 19.10 7.02
C TYR A 154 -9.94 19.81 5.71
N ASP A 155 -9.38 19.30 4.64
CA ASP A 155 -9.52 19.78 3.27
C ASP A 155 -9.93 18.61 2.35
N ASP A 156 -10.02 18.87 1.05
CA ASP A 156 -10.37 17.86 0.06
C ASP A 156 -9.36 16.70 0.03
N ASP A 157 -8.07 16.98 0.21
CA ASP A 157 -7.03 15.95 0.28
C ASP A 157 -7.22 15.04 1.50
N CYS A 158 -7.60 15.61 2.65
CA CYS A 158 -7.95 14.84 3.83
C CYS A 158 -9.23 14.01 3.60
N TYR A 159 -10.25 14.60 2.98
CA TYR A 159 -11.51 13.92 2.67
C TYR A 159 -11.28 12.69 1.79
N PHE A 160 -10.60 12.85 0.64
CA PHE A 160 -10.35 11.77 -0.31
C PHE A 160 -9.28 10.76 0.15
N ASN A 161 -8.70 10.94 1.34
CA ASN A 161 -7.80 10.00 1.97
C ASN A 161 -8.33 9.45 3.31
N ASN A 162 -9.63 9.69 3.61
CA ASN A 162 -10.32 9.14 4.77
C ASN A 162 -11.47 8.22 4.32
N PRO A 163 -11.27 6.91 4.14
CA PRO A 163 -12.29 5.98 3.65
C PRO A 163 -13.66 6.11 4.31
N PRO A 164 -13.80 6.27 5.66
CA PRO A 164 -15.11 6.45 6.28
C PRO A 164 -15.90 7.67 5.80
N ASP A 165 -15.23 8.69 5.27
CA ASP A 165 -15.89 9.91 4.82
C ASP A 165 -16.29 9.86 3.34
N TYR A 166 -15.41 9.39 2.45
CA TYR A 166 -15.70 9.41 1.02
C TYR A 166 -16.48 8.17 0.54
N MET A 167 -16.26 6.99 1.15
CA MET A 167 -16.91 5.74 0.74
C MET A 167 -18.44 5.82 0.71
N PRO A 168 -19.13 6.42 1.69
CA PRO A 168 -20.60 6.55 1.65
C PRO A 168 -21.13 7.40 0.48
N ASN A 169 -20.27 8.18 -0.15
CA ASN A 169 -20.60 9.09 -1.23
C ASN A 169 -20.12 8.62 -2.62
N LEU A 170 -19.48 7.47 -2.69
CA LEU A 170 -19.11 6.86 -3.97
C LEU A 170 -20.35 6.29 -4.65
N ASN A 171 -20.71 6.86 -5.80
CA ASN A 171 -21.89 6.49 -6.57
C ASN A 171 -21.53 6.14 -8.02
N ASP A 172 -20.29 5.78 -8.29
CA ASP A 172 -19.82 5.38 -9.62
C ASP A 172 -20.19 3.93 -9.94
N ASP A 173 -20.43 3.63 -11.22
CA ASP A 173 -20.75 2.27 -11.72
C ASP A 173 -19.63 1.23 -11.49
N TRP A 174 -18.51 1.64 -10.88
CA TRP A 174 -17.37 0.79 -10.53
C TRP A 174 -17.47 0.10 -9.17
N TYR A 175 -18.43 0.48 -8.31
CA TYR A 175 -18.62 0.00 -6.93
C TYR A 175 -19.91 -0.80 -6.75
#